data_9aa55bf2182a5114c61df0ecc4092784
#
_entry.id   9aa55bf2182a5114c61df0ecc4092784
#
_cell.length_a   1.000
_cell.length_b   1.000
_cell.length_c   1.000
_cell.angle_alpha   90.00
_cell.angle_beta   90.00
_cell.angle_gamma   90.00
#
_symmetry.space_group_name_H-M   'P 1'
#
loop_
_entity.id
_entity.type
_entity.pdbx_description
1 polymer ?
#
loop_
_entity_poly.entity_id
_entity_poly.type
_entity_poly.pdbx_seq_one_letter_code
_entity_poly.pdbx_strand_id
1 'polypeptide(L)'
;MKPKSRTILITGVSSGIGYGTTKELINRNYTIFGSVRKQEDAQRLKAELGEKFIPLVFDVTDQASIERAAVQVQTHLKGTGLGGLINNAGITVAGPVEHLSIDKVEHNFNVNVLGIFRVTKIFLPLLGTRREHPSLPGRILNISSVSGKISAPYMASYTGTKHAIEGISHCLRKELLPFGIDVVIIGPGQVQTPIWDKGSLDEFKNTQYISSMMKFFKYLVNKGKKGMTLGECSRRIANIFETEKPRTRYALVQHKLQNWMLPLLLPDRVVDRIFLKKLM
;
A
#
# COMPACT_ATOMS: atom_id res chain seq x y z
N MET A 1 5.72 -20.89 4.40
CA MET A 1 4.50 -21.73 4.47
C MET A 1 3.28 -20.87 4.12
N LYS A 2 2.24 -21.43 3.53
CA LYS A 2 0.97 -20.71 3.34
C LYS A 2 0.32 -20.43 4.70
N PRO A 3 -0.15 -19.20 4.98
CA PRO A 3 -0.86 -18.91 6.22
C PRO A 3 -2.07 -19.82 6.40
N LYS A 4 -2.23 -20.44 7.56
CA LYS A 4 -3.35 -21.35 7.83
C LYS A 4 -4.59 -20.60 8.34
N SER A 5 -4.41 -19.52 9.09
CA SER A 5 -5.55 -18.67 9.50
C SER A 5 -6.16 -17.98 8.30
N ARG A 6 -7.48 -17.97 8.25
CA ARG A 6 -8.29 -17.34 7.20
C ARG A 6 -8.72 -15.92 7.55
N THR A 7 -8.09 -15.31 8.56
CA THR A 7 -8.41 -13.96 9.01
C THR A 7 -7.27 -13.00 8.68
N ILE A 8 -7.57 -11.92 8.00
CA ILE A 8 -6.58 -10.94 7.51
C ILE A 8 -6.99 -9.53 7.94
N LEU A 9 -6.01 -8.72 8.35
CA LEU A 9 -6.19 -7.28 8.55
C LEU A 9 -5.66 -6.54 7.31
N ILE A 10 -6.48 -5.62 6.77
CA ILE A 10 -6.13 -4.76 5.63
C ILE A 10 -6.36 -3.31 6.00
N THR A 11 -5.36 -2.45 5.86
CA THR A 11 -5.52 -1.02 6.12
C THR A 11 -5.94 -0.24 4.88
N GLY A 12 -6.84 0.77 5.06
CA GLY A 12 -7.26 1.67 3.99
C GLY A 12 -8.12 1.00 2.92
N VAL A 13 -9.24 0.38 3.33
CA VAL A 13 -10.11 -0.42 2.43
C VAL A 13 -11.28 0.36 1.85
N SER A 14 -11.42 1.66 2.11
CA SER A 14 -12.57 2.45 1.65
C SER A 14 -12.63 2.61 0.12
N SER A 15 -11.51 2.45 -0.59
CA SER A 15 -11.43 2.56 -2.05
C SER A 15 -10.14 1.91 -2.61
N GLY A 16 -10.00 1.87 -3.93
CA GLY A 16 -8.77 1.50 -4.61
C GLY A 16 -8.29 0.08 -4.32
N ILE A 17 -6.95 -0.11 -4.24
CA ILE A 17 -6.33 -1.44 -4.12
C ILE A 17 -6.78 -2.16 -2.84
N GLY A 18 -6.89 -1.44 -1.71
CA GLY A 18 -7.36 -2.03 -0.45
C GLY A 18 -8.78 -2.58 -0.56
N TYR A 19 -9.70 -1.80 -1.14
CA TYR A 19 -11.07 -2.25 -1.38
C TYR A 19 -11.13 -3.47 -2.31
N GLY A 20 -10.47 -3.39 -3.46
CA GLY A 20 -10.49 -4.50 -4.42
C GLY A 20 -9.87 -5.78 -3.85
N THR A 21 -8.77 -5.66 -3.09
CA THR A 21 -8.12 -6.80 -2.43
C THR A 21 -9.01 -7.40 -1.35
N THR A 22 -9.74 -6.57 -0.57
CA THR A 22 -10.73 -7.01 0.41
C THR A 22 -11.81 -7.86 -0.26
N LYS A 23 -12.42 -7.35 -1.33
CA LYS A 23 -13.47 -8.05 -2.08
C LYS A 23 -12.98 -9.39 -2.65
N GLU A 24 -11.79 -9.40 -3.25
CA GLU A 24 -11.19 -10.61 -3.80
C GLU A 24 -10.93 -11.68 -2.72
N LEU A 25 -10.39 -11.28 -1.55
CA LEU A 25 -10.10 -12.22 -0.47
C LEU A 25 -11.37 -12.73 0.22
N ILE A 26 -12.42 -11.91 0.36
CA ILE A 26 -13.73 -12.37 0.84
C ILE A 26 -14.29 -13.43 -0.10
N ASN A 27 -14.22 -13.24 -1.41
CA ASN A 27 -14.63 -14.23 -2.40
C ASN A 27 -13.85 -15.55 -2.31
N ARG A 28 -12.60 -15.49 -1.78
CA ARG A 28 -11.76 -16.68 -1.48
C ARG A 28 -11.97 -17.24 -0.07
N ASN A 29 -13.06 -16.86 0.58
CA ASN A 29 -13.44 -17.38 1.90
C ASN A 29 -12.55 -16.91 3.06
N TYR A 30 -11.97 -15.69 2.97
CA TYR A 30 -11.29 -15.03 4.09
C TYR A 30 -12.26 -14.14 4.87
N THR A 31 -12.02 -14.03 6.18
CA THR A 31 -12.61 -12.99 7.03
C THR A 31 -11.65 -11.81 7.05
N ILE A 32 -12.14 -10.61 6.74
CA ILE A 32 -11.31 -9.41 6.60
C ILE A 32 -11.66 -8.38 7.66
N PHE A 33 -10.69 -8.05 8.51
CA PHE A 33 -10.69 -6.82 9.27
C PHE A 33 -10.22 -5.70 8.35
N GLY A 34 -11.11 -4.80 7.99
CA GLY A 34 -10.80 -3.72 7.05
C GLY A 34 -10.80 -2.36 7.73
N SER A 35 -9.67 -1.63 7.72
CA SER A 35 -9.66 -0.31 8.32
C SER A 35 -10.17 0.77 7.38
N VAL A 36 -10.99 1.64 7.92
CA VAL A 36 -11.48 2.88 7.32
C VAL A 36 -11.34 4.03 8.32
N ARG A 37 -11.35 5.27 7.84
CA ARG A 37 -11.25 6.45 8.72
C ARG A 37 -12.60 6.98 9.18
N LYS A 38 -13.65 6.72 8.41
CA LYS A 38 -14.99 7.26 8.63
C LYS A 38 -15.99 6.14 8.95
N GLN A 39 -16.90 6.42 9.86
CA GLN A 39 -17.96 5.49 10.25
C GLN A 39 -18.92 5.18 9.07
N GLU A 40 -19.17 6.17 8.21
CA GLU A 40 -20.02 5.99 7.02
C GLU A 40 -19.42 4.96 6.05
N ASP A 41 -18.08 4.98 5.85
CA ASP A 41 -17.40 3.96 5.05
C ASP A 41 -17.49 2.57 5.69
N ALA A 42 -17.41 2.48 7.02
CA ALA A 42 -17.55 1.23 7.75
C ALA A 42 -18.94 0.60 7.52
N GLN A 43 -19.99 1.41 7.66
CA GLN A 43 -21.38 0.97 7.47
C GLN A 43 -21.63 0.56 6.00
N ARG A 44 -21.23 1.41 5.06
CA ARG A 44 -21.36 1.12 3.63
C ARG A 44 -20.69 -0.19 3.23
N LEU A 45 -19.44 -0.38 3.65
CA LEU A 45 -18.69 -1.59 3.31
C LEU A 45 -19.22 -2.83 4.02
N LYS A 46 -19.72 -2.71 5.26
CA LYS A 46 -20.36 -3.83 5.96
C LYS A 46 -21.64 -4.28 5.23
N ALA A 47 -22.45 -3.33 4.80
CA ALA A 47 -23.67 -3.63 4.02
C ALA A 47 -23.33 -4.27 2.66
N GLU A 48 -22.26 -3.81 1.98
CA GLU A 48 -21.87 -4.30 0.66
C GLU A 48 -21.19 -5.68 0.71
N LEU A 49 -20.28 -5.89 1.66
CA LEU A 49 -19.38 -7.04 1.70
C LEU A 49 -19.83 -8.17 2.63
N GLY A 50 -20.87 -7.92 3.43
CA GLY A 50 -21.53 -8.93 4.26
C GLY A 50 -20.73 -9.35 5.50
N GLU A 51 -21.03 -10.54 6.02
CA GLU A 51 -20.58 -10.98 7.34
C GLU A 51 -19.07 -11.22 7.45
N LYS A 52 -18.40 -11.57 6.35
CA LYS A 52 -16.94 -11.77 6.34
C LYS A 52 -16.13 -10.49 6.37
N PHE A 53 -16.77 -9.34 6.28
CA PHE A 53 -16.15 -8.04 6.45
C PHE A 53 -16.43 -7.49 7.85
N ILE A 54 -15.38 -7.22 8.58
CA ILE A 54 -15.42 -6.64 9.93
C ILE A 54 -14.74 -5.28 9.85
N PRO A 55 -15.50 -4.18 9.86
CA PRO A 55 -14.93 -2.85 9.78
C PRO A 55 -14.19 -2.48 11.07
N LEU A 56 -13.05 -1.84 10.91
CA LEU A 56 -12.30 -1.19 11.98
C LEU A 56 -12.21 0.31 11.66
N VAL A 57 -12.60 1.16 12.59
CA VAL A 57 -12.53 2.62 12.40
C VAL A 57 -11.30 3.15 13.09
N PHE A 58 -10.24 3.43 12.31
CA PHE A 58 -9.02 4.08 12.80
C PHE A 58 -8.25 4.79 11.68
N ASP A 59 -7.50 5.82 12.05
CA ASP A 59 -6.48 6.43 11.21
C ASP A 59 -5.11 5.83 11.57
N VAL A 60 -4.28 5.51 10.55
CA VAL A 60 -2.92 4.96 10.76
C VAL A 60 -1.97 5.98 11.41
N THR A 61 -2.36 7.24 11.52
CA THR A 61 -1.62 8.30 12.21
C THR A 61 -1.97 8.39 13.70
N ASP A 62 -3.06 7.76 14.14
CA ASP A 62 -3.53 7.77 15.53
C ASP A 62 -3.30 6.40 16.21
N GLN A 63 -2.25 6.34 17.02
CA GLN A 63 -1.86 5.11 17.71
C GLN A 63 -2.96 4.61 18.66
N ALA A 64 -3.63 5.47 19.39
CA ALA A 64 -4.65 5.07 20.34
C ALA A 64 -5.86 4.42 19.65
N SER A 65 -6.24 4.91 18.46
CA SER A 65 -7.31 4.28 17.67
C SER A 65 -6.90 2.90 17.13
N ILE A 66 -5.63 2.72 16.76
CA ILE A 66 -5.10 1.40 16.33
C ILE A 66 -5.08 0.42 17.49
N GLU A 67 -4.71 0.86 18.69
CA GLU A 67 -4.71 0.01 19.90
C GLU A 67 -6.12 -0.45 20.27
N ARG A 68 -7.12 0.45 20.22
CA ARG A 68 -8.54 0.06 20.39
C ARG A 68 -9.00 -0.96 19.36
N ALA A 69 -8.61 -0.79 18.09
CA ALA A 69 -8.90 -1.74 17.04
C ALA A 69 -8.22 -3.10 17.28
N ALA A 70 -7.00 -3.12 17.83
CA ALA A 70 -6.31 -4.37 18.15
C ALA A 70 -7.03 -5.18 19.24
N VAL A 71 -7.58 -4.51 20.25
CA VAL A 71 -8.42 -5.17 21.29
C VAL A 71 -9.65 -5.79 20.63
N GLN A 72 -10.32 -5.07 19.72
CA GLN A 72 -11.49 -5.60 18.99
C GLN A 72 -11.12 -6.83 18.15
N VAL A 73 -9.98 -6.79 17.44
CA VAL A 73 -9.47 -7.93 16.66
C VAL A 73 -9.15 -9.12 17.56
N GLN A 74 -8.44 -8.89 18.66
CA GLN A 74 -8.06 -9.95 19.63
C GLN A 74 -9.29 -10.65 20.22
N THR A 75 -10.30 -9.89 20.61
CA THR A 75 -11.58 -10.41 21.13
C THR A 75 -12.27 -11.31 20.09
N HIS A 76 -12.28 -10.88 18.82
CA HIS A 76 -12.90 -11.67 17.75
C HIS A 76 -12.13 -12.96 17.43
N LEU A 77 -10.80 -12.93 17.51
CA LEU A 77 -9.94 -14.07 17.19
C LEU A 77 -10.01 -15.20 18.22
N LYS A 78 -10.49 -14.95 19.45
CA LYS A 78 -10.65 -15.95 20.51
C LYS A 78 -9.43 -16.86 20.69
N GLY A 79 -8.23 -16.28 20.68
CA GLY A 79 -6.97 -17.02 20.82
C GLY A 79 -6.39 -17.58 19.52
N THR A 80 -7.08 -17.47 18.38
CA THR A 80 -6.47 -17.74 17.09
C THR A 80 -5.72 -16.50 16.58
N GLY A 81 -4.67 -16.67 15.78
CA GLY A 81 -3.92 -15.54 15.23
C GLY A 81 -4.44 -15.03 13.89
N LEU A 82 -3.88 -13.91 13.45
CA LEU A 82 -4.07 -13.39 12.12
C LEU A 82 -3.25 -14.18 11.08
N GLY A 83 -3.89 -14.60 9.99
CA GLY A 83 -3.19 -15.17 8.84
C GLY A 83 -2.40 -14.13 8.07
N GLY A 84 -2.74 -12.85 8.19
CA GLY A 84 -2.00 -11.80 7.52
C GLY A 84 -2.34 -10.37 7.92
N LEU A 85 -1.38 -9.50 7.59
CA LEU A 85 -1.50 -8.05 7.65
C LEU A 85 -1.16 -7.47 6.27
N ILE A 86 -2.06 -6.71 5.68
CA ILE A 86 -1.80 -5.97 4.45
C ILE A 86 -1.77 -4.47 4.76
N ASN A 87 -0.58 -3.91 4.86
CA ASN A 87 -0.37 -2.48 5.02
C ASN A 87 -0.58 -1.80 3.67
N ASN A 88 -1.81 -1.33 3.43
CA ASN A 88 -2.22 -0.71 2.18
C ASN A 88 -2.54 0.78 2.31
N ALA A 89 -2.95 1.25 3.49
CA ALA A 89 -3.24 2.68 3.70
C ALA A 89 -2.08 3.56 3.23
N GLY A 90 -2.41 4.60 2.46
CA GLY A 90 -1.42 5.52 1.94
C GLY A 90 -2.05 6.64 1.13
N ILE A 91 -1.30 7.74 1.03
CA ILE A 91 -1.66 8.93 0.27
C ILE A 91 -0.55 9.29 -0.71
N THR A 92 -0.87 10.10 -1.69
CA THR A 92 0.09 10.66 -2.64
C THR A 92 0.18 12.16 -2.41
N VAL A 93 1.40 12.65 -2.22
CA VAL A 93 1.73 14.08 -2.19
C VAL A 93 2.70 14.34 -3.32
N ALA A 94 2.35 15.26 -4.20
CA ALA A 94 3.09 15.59 -5.41
C ALA A 94 3.20 17.10 -5.58
N GLY A 95 4.32 17.57 -6.09
CA GLY A 95 4.59 18.98 -6.34
C GLY A 95 6.07 19.24 -6.54
N PRO A 96 6.44 20.44 -7.06
CA PRO A 96 7.82 20.88 -7.12
C PRO A 96 8.36 21.04 -5.69
N VAL A 97 9.55 20.53 -5.43
CA VAL A 97 10.17 20.59 -4.08
C VAL A 97 10.22 22.03 -3.55
N GLU A 98 10.51 23.01 -4.40
CA GLU A 98 10.58 24.44 -4.06
C GLU A 98 9.27 25.00 -3.49
N HIS A 99 8.13 24.49 -3.93
CA HIS A 99 6.80 24.99 -3.56
C HIS A 99 5.97 24.00 -2.72
N LEU A 100 6.54 22.85 -2.41
CA LEU A 100 5.82 21.85 -1.65
C LEU A 100 5.90 22.16 -0.14
N SER A 101 4.75 22.33 0.51
CA SER A 101 4.69 22.56 1.95
C SER A 101 5.33 21.39 2.73
N ILE A 102 6.16 21.73 3.71
CA ILE A 102 6.77 20.74 4.61
C ILE A 102 5.71 19.96 5.38
N ASP A 103 4.64 20.61 5.83
CA ASP A 103 3.54 19.92 6.54
C ASP A 103 2.91 18.81 5.68
N LYS A 104 2.78 19.03 4.36
CA LYS A 104 2.30 18.00 3.43
C LYS A 104 3.29 16.85 3.29
N VAL A 105 4.59 17.15 3.27
CA VAL A 105 5.64 16.14 3.24
C VAL A 105 5.62 15.31 4.52
N GLU A 106 5.58 15.96 5.68
CA GLU A 106 5.50 15.32 7.00
C GLU A 106 4.24 14.45 7.11
N HIS A 107 3.09 14.98 6.70
CA HIS A 107 1.85 14.20 6.68
C HIS A 107 1.95 12.97 5.78
N ASN A 108 2.59 13.10 4.61
CA ASN A 108 2.82 11.97 3.70
C ASN A 108 3.68 10.88 4.36
N PHE A 109 4.76 11.25 5.05
CA PHE A 109 5.60 10.32 5.81
C PHE A 109 4.86 9.74 7.02
N ASN A 110 4.09 10.55 7.73
CA ASN A 110 3.32 10.11 8.88
C ASN A 110 2.30 9.02 8.51
N VAL A 111 1.59 9.19 7.39
CA VAL A 111 0.64 8.19 6.90
C VAL A 111 1.37 6.98 6.31
N ASN A 112 2.24 7.20 5.31
CA ASN A 112 2.77 6.11 4.48
C ASN A 112 3.88 5.31 5.17
N VAL A 113 4.66 5.95 6.05
CA VAL A 113 5.83 5.34 6.69
C VAL A 113 5.55 5.03 8.16
N LEU A 114 5.28 6.05 8.97
CA LEU A 114 5.05 5.84 10.40
C LEU A 114 3.76 5.04 10.66
N GLY A 115 2.75 5.18 9.80
CA GLY A 115 1.54 4.37 9.85
C GLY A 115 1.84 2.87 9.76
N ILE A 116 2.76 2.46 8.87
CA ILE A 116 3.18 1.05 8.76
C ILE A 116 3.85 0.58 10.06
N PHE A 117 4.72 1.42 10.66
CA PHE A 117 5.35 1.07 11.94
C PHE A 117 4.31 0.89 13.05
N ARG A 118 3.38 1.86 13.22
CA ARG A 118 2.34 1.78 14.27
C ARG A 118 1.49 0.53 14.12
N VAL A 119 0.94 0.31 12.92
CA VAL A 119 0.06 -0.85 12.67
C VAL A 119 0.85 -2.15 12.83
N THR A 120 2.02 -2.28 12.21
CA THR A 120 2.81 -3.50 12.31
C THR A 120 3.19 -3.81 13.75
N LYS A 121 3.74 -2.84 14.50
CA LYS A 121 4.12 -3.01 15.91
C LYS A 121 2.97 -3.54 16.77
N ILE A 122 1.78 -2.98 16.60
CA ILE A 122 0.61 -3.34 17.43
C ILE A 122 0.07 -4.72 17.06
N PHE A 123 0.08 -5.11 15.78
CA PHE A 123 -0.49 -6.38 15.33
C PHE A 123 0.51 -7.54 15.22
N LEU A 124 1.82 -7.30 15.33
CA LEU A 124 2.84 -8.36 15.30
C LEU A 124 2.58 -9.50 16.29
N PRO A 125 2.16 -9.26 17.56
CA PRO A 125 1.84 -10.35 18.47
C PRO A 125 0.78 -11.32 17.93
N LEU A 126 -0.22 -10.79 17.20
CA LEU A 126 -1.29 -11.60 16.61
C LEU A 126 -0.87 -12.32 15.33
N LEU A 127 0.29 -12.00 14.77
CA LEU A 127 0.89 -12.65 13.60
C LEU A 127 1.86 -13.80 13.98
N GLY A 128 2.13 -14.01 15.27
CA GLY A 128 2.91 -15.14 15.75
C GLY A 128 4.27 -14.80 16.38
N THR A 129 4.55 -13.54 16.73
CA THR A 129 5.78 -13.21 17.50
C THR A 129 5.68 -13.54 18.98
N ARG A 130 4.50 -13.74 19.54
CA ARG A 130 4.31 -14.25 20.91
C ARG A 130 4.23 -15.77 20.89
N ARG A 131 5.10 -16.41 21.67
CA ARG A 131 5.16 -17.89 21.81
C ARG A 131 3.91 -18.50 22.46
N GLU A 132 3.15 -17.71 23.20
CA GLU A 132 1.92 -18.11 23.90
C GLU A 132 0.72 -18.36 22.96
N HIS A 133 0.80 -17.86 21.74
CA HIS A 133 -0.23 -18.10 20.74
C HIS A 133 0.19 -19.25 19.81
N PRO A 134 -0.54 -20.37 19.80
CA PRO A 134 -0.31 -21.48 18.88
C PRO A 134 -0.67 -21.12 17.42
N SER A 135 -0.83 -19.83 17.15
CA SER A 135 -1.10 -19.33 15.82
C SER A 135 0.09 -19.62 14.93
N LEU A 136 -0.19 -20.24 13.84
CA LEU A 136 0.78 -20.38 12.75
C LEU A 136 1.22 -19.00 12.30
N PRO A 137 2.50 -18.85 11.89
CA PRO A 137 2.98 -17.57 11.49
C PRO A 137 2.10 -16.99 10.38
N GLY A 138 1.67 -15.74 10.57
CA GLY A 138 0.98 -14.95 9.56
C GLY A 138 1.96 -14.43 8.52
N ARG A 139 1.44 -13.61 7.60
CA ARG A 139 2.21 -12.98 6.52
C ARG A 139 1.95 -11.48 6.48
N ILE A 140 2.98 -10.68 6.23
CA ILE A 140 2.87 -9.23 6.04
C ILE A 140 3.04 -8.90 4.56
N LEU A 141 2.09 -8.18 3.97
CA LEU A 141 2.22 -7.55 2.67
C LEU A 141 2.28 -6.04 2.86
N ASN A 142 3.38 -5.41 2.44
CA ASN A 142 3.51 -3.96 2.42
C ASN A 142 3.28 -3.43 1.01
N ILE A 143 2.24 -2.61 0.83
CA ILE A 143 1.92 -2.01 -0.46
C ILE A 143 2.83 -0.80 -0.68
N SER A 144 3.91 -1.04 -1.43
CA SER A 144 4.82 -0.02 -1.94
C SER A 144 4.28 0.57 -3.26
N SER A 145 5.15 0.73 -4.23
CA SER A 145 4.86 1.21 -5.60
C SER A 145 6.05 0.83 -6.50
N VAL A 146 5.89 0.97 -7.81
CA VAL A 146 7.05 1.09 -8.71
C VAL A 146 7.91 2.29 -8.33
N SER A 147 7.29 3.33 -7.76
CA SER A 147 7.99 4.52 -7.23
C SER A 147 8.86 4.24 -6.01
N GLY A 148 8.81 3.03 -5.43
CA GLY A 148 9.78 2.59 -4.43
C GLY A 148 11.14 2.20 -5.01
N LYS A 149 11.29 2.22 -6.35
CA LYS A 149 12.54 1.91 -7.09
C LYS A 149 12.80 2.84 -8.26
N ILE A 150 11.77 3.47 -8.82
CA ILE A 150 11.86 4.33 -10.00
C ILE A 150 11.31 5.70 -9.62
N SER A 151 12.16 6.72 -9.62
CA SER A 151 11.76 8.08 -9.29
C SER A 151 11.12 8.78 -10.50
N ALA A 152 10.26 9.77 -10.23
CA ALA A 152 9.65 10.59 -11.25
C ALA A 152 9.63 12.06 -10.80
N PRO A 153 9.67 13.03 -11.73
CA PRO A 153 9.55 14.45 -11.41
C PRO A 153 8.28 14.75 -10.62
N TYR A 154 8.33 15.73 -9.74
CA TYR A 154 7.22 16.21 -8.91
C TYR A 154 6.66 15.19 -7.89
N MET A 155 7.30 14.02 -7.76
CA MET A 155 6.87 12.93 -6.88
C MET A 155 7.84 12.71 -5.71
N ALA A 156 8.72 13.68 -5.38
CA ALA A 156 9.80 13.49 -4.39
C ALA A 156 9.28 12.99 -3.03
N SER A 157 8.26 13.64 -2.48
CA SER A 157 7.67 13.23 -1.19
C SER A 157 7.12 11.80 -1.25
N TYR A 158 6.26 11.52 -2.22
CA TYR A 158 5.68 10.18 -2.39
C TYR A 158 6.74 9.11 -2.65
N THR A 159 7.66 9.38 -3.58
CA THR A 159 8.78 8.47 -3.92
C THR A 159 9.65 8.18 -2.70
N GLY A 160 9.97 9.21 -1.91
CA GLY A 160 10.70 9.06 -0.65
C GLY A 160 10.01 8.10 0.32
N THR A 161 8.69 8.25 0.51
CA THR A 161 7.92 7.33 1.36
C THR A 161 7.94 5.90 0.83
N LYS A 162 7.85 5.70 -0.49
CA LYS A 162 7.85 4.36 -1.08
C LYS A 162 9.22 3.69 -1.05
N HIS A 163 10.32 4.43 -1.19
CA HIS A 163 11.67 3.93 -0.94
C HIS A 163 11.87 3.55 0.53
N ALA A 164 11.36 4.36 1.46
CA ALA A 164 11.40 4.03 2.89
C ALA A 164 10.68 2.71 3.18
N ILE A 165 9.49 2.49 2.60
CA ILE A 165 8.74 1.22 2.74
C ILE A 165 9.55 0.03 2.25
N GLU A 166 10.27 0.15 1.13
CA GLU A 166 11.14 -0.93 0.61
C GLU A 166 12.23 -1.27 1.64
N GLY A 167 12.96 -0.27 2.15
CA GLY A 167 14.02 -0.45 3.16
C GLY A 167 13.49 -1.07 4.46
N ILE A 168 12.41 -0.51 5.01
CA ILE A 168 11.75 -1.01 6.22
C ILE A 168 11.33 -2.48 6.04
N SER A 169 10.72 -2.81 4.90
CA SER A 169 10.27 -4.17 4.63
C SER A 169 11.42 -5.17 4.56
N HIS A 170 12.58 -4.77 4.02
CA HIS A 170 13.77 -5.61 3.99
C HIS A 170 14.36 -5.87 5.39
N CYS A 171 14.35 -4.88 6.29
CA CYS A 171 14.76 -5.04 7.68
C CYS A 171 13.78 -5.96 8.42
N LEU A 172 12.49 -5.62 8.38
CA LEU A 172 11.43 -6.36 9.05
C LEU A 172 11.39 -7.83 8.62
N ARG A 173 11.63 -8.12 7.33
CA ARG A 173 11.70 -9.50 6.83
C ARG A 173 12.80 -10.30 7.52
N LYS A 174 13.97 -9.70 7.75
CA LYS A 174 15.09 -10.36 8.41
C LYS A 174 14.82 -10.55 9.91
N GLU A 175 14.24 -9.55 10.56
CA GLU A 175 13.87 -9.59 11.98
C GLU A 175 12.82 -10.66 12.27
N LEU A 176 11.92 -10.92 11.32
CA LEU A 176 10.80 -11.84 11.50
C LEU A 176 11.08 -13.28 11.00
N LEU A 177 12.25 -13.53 10.39
CA LEU A 177 12.67 -14.90 10.00
C LEU A 177 12.59 -15.92 11.14
N PRO A 178 13.06 -15.63 12.39
CA PRO A 178 12.99 -16.58 13.50
C PRO A 178 11.56 -16.96 13.90
N PHE A 179 10.57 -16.15 13.53
CA PHE A 179 9.15 -16.38 13.82
C PHE A 179 8.42 -17.03 12.64
N GLY A 180 9.10 -17.26 11.50
CA GLY A 180 8.49 -17.82 10.30
C GLY A 180 7.53 -16.87 9.57
N ILE A 181 7.52 -15.58 9.93
CA ILE A 181 6.62 -14.57 9.33
C ILE A 181 7.24 -14.03 8.05
N ASP A 182 6.59 -14.28 6.92
CA ASP A 182 7.00 -13.71 5.64
C ASP A 182 6.64 -12.22 5.55
N VAL A 183 7.57 -11.40 5.06
CA VAL A 183 7.31 -10.00 4.68
C VAL A 183 7.53 -9.84 3.19
N VAL A 184 6.48 -9.45 2.48
CA VAL A 184 6.45 -9.35 1.03
C VAL A 184 6.12 -7.93 0.60
N ILE A 185 6.90 -7.40 -0.32
CA ILE A 185 6.68 -6.07 -0.88
C ILE A 185 5.85 -6.20 -2.15
N ILE A 186 4.77 -5.47 -2.23
CA ILE A 186 3.96 -5.33 -3.43
C ILE A 186 4.21 -3.94 -4.02
N GLY A 187 4.72 -3.89 -5.25
CA GLY A 187 4.99 -2.65 -5.98
C GLY A 187 4.03 -2.48 -7.17
N PRO A 188 2.81 -1.97 -6.98
CA PRO A 188 1.93 -1.66 -8.09
C PRO A 188 2.51 -0.56 -8.98
N GLY A 189 2.31 -0.69 -10.29
CA GLY A 189 2.47 0.40 -11.24
C GLY A 189 1.17 1.19 -11.39
N GLN A 190 0.81 1.52 -12.62
CA GLN A 190 -0.46 2.17 -12.91
C GLN A 190 -1.60 1.16 -12.74
N VAL A 191 -2.50 1.46 -11.79
CA VAL A 191 -3.74 0.72 -11.55
C VAL A 191 -4.90 1.68 -11.71
N GLN A 192 -5.97 1.24 -12.34
CA GLN A 192 -7.20 2.02 -12.52
C GLN A 192 -7.90 2.19 -11.18
N THR A 193 -7.60 3.29 -10.49
CA THR A 193 -8.14 3.63 -9.17
C THR A 193 -8.42 5.13 -9.08
N PRO A 194 -9.30 5.57 -8.17
CA PRO A 194 -9.60 7.00 -7.96
C PRO A 194 -8.41 7.86 -7.49
N ILE A 195 -7.25 7.28 -7.26
CA ILE A 195 -6.05 8.04 -6.84
C ILE A 195 -5.63 9.06 -7.90
N TRP A 196 -5.94 8.81 -9.16
CA TRP A 196 -5.61 9.68 -10.29
C TRP A 196 -6.50 10.91 -10.39
N ASP A 197 -7.65 10.92 -9.70
CA ASP A 197 -8.65 12.01 -9.73
C ASP A 197 -8.47 12.99 -8.55
N LYS A 198 -7.54 12.72 -7.62
CA LYS A 198 -7.40 13.46 -6.37
C LYS A 198 -6.37 14.60 -6.39
N GLY A 199 -5.66 14.83 -7.48
CA GLY A 199 -4.63 15.86 -7.58
C GLY A 199 -5.19 17.17 -8.13
N SER A 200 -5.14 18.27 -7.37
CA SER A 200 -5.28 19.62 -7.91
C SER A 200 -3.90 20.25 -8.12
N LEU A 201 -3.73 20.94 -9.23
CA LEU A 201 -2.54 21.74 -9.54
C LEU A 201 -2.72 23.22 -9.17
N ASP A 202 -3.87 23.60 -8.58
CA ASP A 202 -4.24 24.99 -8.33
C ASP A 202 -3.22 25.73 -7.43
N GLU A 203 -2.63 25.04 -6.47
CA GLU A 203 -1.61 25.61 -5.59
C GLU A 203 -0.32 25.99 -6.34
N PHE A 204 -0.08 25.43 -7.52
CA PHE A 204 1.13 25.66 -8.33
C PHE A 204 0.86 26.51 -9.58
N LYS A 205 -0.37 27.01 -9.78
CA LYS A 205 -0.77 27.74 -11.02
C LYS A 205 0.06 28.96 -11.33
N ASN A 206 0.61 29.62 -10.30
CA ASN A 206 1.43 30.82 -10.44
C ASN A 206 2.94 30.55 -10.36
N THR A 207 3.37 29.28 -10.46
CA THR A 207 4.78 28.89 -10.42
C THR A 207 5.31 28.64 -11.82
N GLN A 208 6.64 28.77 -11.96
CA GLN A 208 7.35 28.43 -13.20
C GLN A 208 7.21 26.94 -13.62
N TYR A 209 6.74 26.08 -12.71
CA TYR A 209 6.62 24.64 -12.92
C TYR A 209 5.30 24.23 -13.57
N ILE A 210 4.26 25.08 -13.57
CA ILE A 210 2.91 24.68 -13.92
C ILE A 210 2.80 24.02 -15.31
N SER A 211 3.47 24.58 -16.33
CA SER A 211 3.40 24.04 -17.70
C SER A 211 3.94 22.61 -17.79
N SER A 212 5.12 22.36 -17.23
CA SER A 212 5.74 21.03 -17.21
C SER A 212 5.00 20.06 -16.30
N MET A 213 4.45 20.52 -15.17
CA MET A 213 3.57 19.72 -14.31
C MET A 213 2.33 19.26 -15.04
N MET A 214 1.62 20.17 -15.72
CA MET A 214 0.41 19.83 -16.50
C MET A 214 0.70 18.74 -17.54
N LYS A 215 1.80 18.86 -18.29
CA LYS A 215 2.22 17.84 -19.27
C LYS A 215 2.48 16.49 -18.59
N PHE A 216 3.23 16.51 -17.48
CA PHE A 216 3.59 15.31 -16.74
C PHE A 216 2.36 14.62 -16.13
N PHE A 217 1.48 15.37 -15.46
CA PHE A 217 0.27 14.80 -14.86
C PHE A 217 -0.72 14.29 -15.90
N LYS A 218 -0.90 15.00 -17.03
CA LYS A 218 -1.68 14.50 -18.16
C LYS A 218 -1.13 13.15 -18.68
N TYR A 219 0.19 13.03 -18.77
CA TYR A 219 0.84 11.77 -19.11
C TYR A 219 0.56 10.67 -18.07
N LEU A 220 0.69 10.97 -16.76
CA LEU A 220 0.43 10.00 -15.69
C LEU A 220 -1.04 9.54 -15.68
N VAL A 221 -2.00 10.47 -15.77
CA VAL A 221 -3.44 10.16 -15.81
C VAL A 221 -3.77 9.29 -17.02
N ASN A 222 -3.26 9.61 -18.21
CA ASN A 222 -3.47 8.81 -19.40
C ASN A 222 -2.89 7.40 -19.28
N LYS A 223 -1.72 7.27 -18.65
CA LYS A 223 -1.13 5.96 -18.32
C LYS A 223 -1.95 5.23 -17.25
N GLY A 224 -2.46 5.94 -16.27
CA GLY A 224 -3.31 5.40 -15.20
C GLY A 224 -4.59 4.77 -15.75
N LYS A 225 -5.27 5.48 -16.66
CA LYS A 225 -6.49 4.98 -17.35
C LYS A 225 -6.25 3.73 -18.18
N LYS A 226 -5.04 3.57 -18.74
CA LYS A 226 -4.61 2.38 -19.50
C LYS A 226 -3.90 1.35 -18.62
N GLY A 227 -3.83 1.58 -17.32
CA GLY A 227 -3.16 0.70 -16.37
C GLY A 227 -3.91 -0.61 -16.14
N MET A 228 -3.33 -1.44 -15.27
CA MET A 228 -3.95 -2.69 -14.81
C MET A 228 -5.32 -2.41 -14.20
N THR A 229 -6.31 -3.23 -14.48
CA THR A 229 -7.63 -3.10 -13.81
C THR A 229 -7.50 -3.37 -12.32
N LEU A 230 -8.38 -2.78 -11.52
CA LEU A 230 -8.42 -3.01 -10.09
C LEU A 230 -8.61 -4.50 -9.77
N GLY A 231 -9.51 -5.18 -10.49
CA GLY A 231 -9.77 -6.61 -10.29
C GLY A 231 -8.55 -7.48 -10.59
N GLU A 232 -7.80 -7.18 -11.65
CA GLU A 232 -6.56 -7.91 -11.96
C GLU A 232 -5.48 -7.69 -10.89
N CYS A 233 -5.30 -6.43 -10.45
CA CYS A 233 -4.35 -6.11 -9.38
C CYS A 233 -4.68 -6.85 -8.10
N SER A 234 -5.94 -6.81 -7.68
CA SER A 234 -6.44 -7.46 -6.46
C SER A 234 -6.27 -8.97 -6.51
N ARG A 235 -6.60 -9.59 -7.64
CA ARG A 235 -6.40 -11.04 -7.85
C ARG A 235 -4.92 -11.42 -7.76
N ARG A 236 -4.01 -10.62 -8.33
CA ARG A 236 -2.56 -10.85 -8.22
C ARG A 236 -2.09 -10.74 -6.78
N ILE A 237 -2.56 -9.74 -6.01
CA ILE A 237 -2.22 -9.59 -4.60
C ILE A 237 -2.71 -10.80 -3.79
N ALA A 238 -3.95 -11.24 -3.99
CA ALA A 238 -4.50 -12.41 -3.33
C ALA A 238 -3.70 -13.69 -3.67
N ASN A 239 -3.32 -13.89 -4.93
CA ASN A 239 -2.47 -15.02 -5.34
C ASN A 239 -1.10 -14.98 -4.63
N ILE A 240 -0.49 -13.80 -4.53
CA ILE A 240 0.79 -13.63 -3.81
C ILE A 240 0.62 -13.94 -2.33
N PHE A 241 -0.47 -13.48 -1.73
CA PHE A 241 -0.77 -13.78 -0.33
C PHE A 241 -0.89 -15.30 -0.09
N GLU A 242 -1.48 -16.04 -1.02
CA GLU A 242 -1.67 -17.48 -0.91
C GLU A 242 -0.47 -18.32 -1.38
N THR A 243 0.53 -17.71 -2.01
CA THR A 243 1.73 -18.43 -2.49
C THR A 243 2.51 -19.02 -1.32
N GLU A 244 2.84 -20.30 -1.39
CA GLU A 244 3.51 -21.01 -0.27
C GLU A 244 4.91 -20.45 0.02
N LYS A 245 5.71 -20.22 -1.03
CA LYS A 245 7.06 -19.63 -0.97
C LYS A 245 7.09 -18.36 -1.81
N PRO A 246 6.60 -17.20 -1.30
CA PRO A 246 6.58 -15.99 -2.08
C PRO A 246 7.98 -15.42 -2.29
N ARG A 247 8.17 -14.71 -3.40
CA ARG A 247 9.32 -13.83 -3.56
C ARG A 247 9.22 -12.67 -2.56
N THR A 248 10.34 -12.06 -2.25
CA THR A 248 10.39 -10.93 -1.31
C THR A 248 9.75 -9.65 -1.88
N ARG A 249 9.65 -9.54 -3.22
CA ARG A 249 9.07 -8.38 -3.91
C ARG A 249 8.41 -8.77 -5.23
N TYR A 250 7.25 -8.15 -5.50
CA TYR A 250 6.51 -8.28 -6.76
C TYR A 250 6.23 -6.90 -7.35
N ALA A 251 6.69 -6.66 -8.58
CA ALA A 251 6.26 -5.52 -9.37
C ALA A 251 4.99 -5.89 -10.13
N LEU A 252 3.87 -5.25 -9.80
CA LEU A 252 2.58 -5.46 -10.45
C LEU A 252 2.41 -4.41 -11.55
N VAL A 253 2.98 -4.70 -12.71
CA VAL A 253 2.97 -3.81 -13.88
C VAL A 253 2.52 -4.57 -15.12
N GLN A 254 1.92 -3.84 -16.06
CA GLN A 254 1.77 -4.29 -17.44
C GLN A 254 3.07 -4.07 -18.18
N HIS A 255 3.36 -4.88 -19.23
CA HIS A 255 4.57 -4.76 -20.04
C HIS A 255 5.84 -4.65 -19.19
N LYS A 256 6.09 -5.69 -18.38
CA LYS A 256 7.13 -5.71 -17.35
C LYS A 256 8.52 -5.31 -17.85
N LEU A 257 8.89 -5.67 -19.06
CA LEU A 257 10.17 -5.26 -19.65
C LEU A 257 10.26 -3.74 -19.75
N GLN A 258 9.25 -3.10 -20.33
CA GLN A 258 9.24 -1.65 -20.61
C GLN A 258 8.98 -0.80 -19.34
N ASN A 259 8.04 -1.23 -18.49
CA ASN A 259 7.57 -0.40 -17.36
C ASN A 259 8.29 -0.71 -16.04
N TRP A 260 9.17 -1.73 -16.02
CA TRP A 260 9.89 -2.10 -14.82
C TRP A 260 11.38 -2.39 -15.09
N MET A 261 11.70 -3.31 -16.01
CA MET A 261 13.09 -3.75 -16.18
C MET A 261 13.97 -2.67 -16.84
N LEU A 262 13.53 -2.13 -17.98
CA LEU A 262 14.30 -1.10 -18.68
C LEU A 262 14.60 0.14 -17.82
N PRO A 263 13.63 0.75 -17.09
CA PRO A 263 13.94 1.90 -16.24
C PRO A 263 14.95 1.61 -15.11
N LEU A 264 15.07 0.36 -14.67
CA LEU A 264 16.03 -0.04 -13.63
C LEU A 264 17.42 -0.39 -14.19
N LEU A 265 17.53 -0.70 -15.47
CA LEU A 265 18.79 -1.10 -16.13
C LEU A 265 19.44 0.06 -16.86
N LEU A 266 18.67 1.05 -17.26
CA LEU A 266 19.22 2.23 -17.96
C LEU A 266 20.01 3.13 -17.01
N PRO A 267 21.14 3.71 -17.47
CA PRO A 267 21.84 4.73 -16.71
C PRO A 267 20.92 5.93 -16.42
N ASP A 268 21.04 6.53 -15.23
CA ASP A 268 20.18 7.63 -14.79
C ASP A 268 20.11 8.78 -15.80
N ARG A 269 21.23 9.17 -16.41
CA ARG A 269 21.27 10.22 -17.43
C ARG A 269 20.47 9.92 -18.69
N VAL A 270 20.28 8.65 -19.02
CA VAL A 270 19.41 8.25 -20.13
C VAL A 270 17.96 8.39 -19.73
N VAL A 271 17.61 7.99 -18.51
CA VAL A 271 16.28 8.17 -17.93
C VAL A 271 15.92 9.65 -17.81
N ASP A 272 16.86 10.48 -17.34
CA ASP A 272 16.70 11.95 -17.25
C ASP A 272 16.32 12.56 -18.62
N ARG A 273 17.02 12.19 -19.69
CA ARG A 273 16.72 12.68 -21.06
C ARG A 273 15.33 12.25 -21.54
N ILE A 274 14.88 11.05 -21.17
CA ILE A 274 13.53 10.58 -21.51
C ILE A 274 12.48 11.42 -20.80
N PHE A 275 12.70 11.75 -19.51
CA PHE A 275 11.79 12.62 -18.77
C PHE A 275 11.81 14.06 -19.31
N LEU A 276 12.97 14.59 -19.61
CA LEU A 276 13.10 15.95 -20.17
C LEU A 276 12.23 16.12 -21.43
N LYS A 277 12.27 15.15 -22.36
CA LYS A 277 11.43 15.15 -23.57
C LYS A 277 9.92 15.12 -23.29
N LYS A 278 9.51 14.65 -22.10
CA LYS A 278 8.11 14.60 -21.69
C LYS A 278 7.65 15.84 -20.93
N LEU A 279 8.59 16.59 -20.37
CA LEU A 279 8.32 17.83 -19.62
C LEU A 279 8.33 19.07 -20.53
N MET A 280 9.15 19.05 -21.57
CA MET A 280 9.20 20.09 -22.60
C MET A 280 8.12 19.88 -23.65
#